data_9d5a521a5f5c83ca2b271452b54a81ba
#
_entry.id   9d5a521a5f5c83ca2b271452b54a81ba
#
_cell.length_a   1.000
_cell.length_b   1.000
_cell.length_c   1.000
_cell.angle_alpha   90.00
_cell.angle_beta   90.00
_cell.angle_gamma   90.00
#
_symmetry.space_group_name_H-M   'P 1'
#
loop_
_entity.id
_entity.type
_entity.pdbx_description
1 polymer ?
#
loop_
_entity_poly.entity_id
_entity_poly.type
_entity_poly.pdbx_seq_one_letter_code
_entity_poly.pdbx_strand_id
1 'polypeptide(L)'
;MVNRSKIKGSAYEAKIRDLLTAELDIEFKRMPLSGALEYLKGDLWTPFDTAGWPYCIECKHYKMINWNGLLTAKSSDLYEFWTQCIREAEVMKKKPLLIYRWNRSKDYVCWSDELIIKNQIEIKCFEFYFKMGLLKDWIMEYKKGN
;
A
#
# COMPACT_ATOMS: atom_id res chain seq x y z
N MET A 1 -9.20 -15.62 22.61
CA MET A 1 -8.01 -16.01 21.84
C MET A 1 -7.65 -14.90 20.87
N VAL A 2 -6.43 -14.45 20.91
CA VAL A 2 -6.00 -13.33 20.07
C VAL A 2 -5.64 -13.84 18.67
N ASN A 3 -6.21 -13.22 17.64
CA ASN A 3 -5.94 -13.58 16.27
C ASN A 3 -4.55 -13.04 15.85
N ARG A 4 -3.60 -13.95 15.65
CA ARG A 4 -2.23 -13.58 15.29
C ARG A 4 -2.14 -12.78 13.97
N SER A 5 -2.97 -13.10 12.99
CA SER A 5 -3.01 -12.39 11.72
C SER A 5 -3.45 -10.94 11.89
N LYS A 6 -4.41 -10.70 12.76
CA LYS A 6 -4.90 -9.35 13.07
C LYS A 6 -3.84 -8.51 13.79
N ILE A 7 -3.14 -9.13 14.76
CA ILE A 7 -2.03 -8.46 15.47
C ILE A 7 -0.91 -8.13 14.50
N LYS A 8 -0.55 -9.06 13.64
CA LYS A 8 0.50 -8.90 12.63
C LYS A 8 0.16 -7.73 11.67
N GLY A 9 -1.10 -7.66 11.23
CA GLY A 9 -1.57 -6.57 10.38
C GLY A 9 -1.52 -5.23 11.06
N SER A 10 -1.98 -5.14 12.31
CA SER A 10 -1.95 -3.91 13.10
C SER A 10 -0.53 -3.44 13.37
N ALA A 11 0.38 -4.36 13.69
CA ALA A 11 1.78 -4.03 13.93
C ALA A 11 2.44 -3.49 12.65
N TYR A 12 2.10 -4.07 11.50
CA TYR A 12 2.65 -3.61 10.23
C TYR A 12 2.14 -2.22 9.86
N GLU A 13 0.84 -1.96 10.03
CA GLU A 13 0.27 -0.64 9.81
C GLU A 13 0.97 0.43 10.66
N ALA A 14 1.20 0.12 11.94
CA ALA A 14 1.89 1.03 12.85
C ALA A 14 3.34 1.29 12.41
N LYS A 15 4.03 0.25 11.98
CA LYS A 15 5.41 0.36 11.47
C LYS A 15 5.47 1.27 10.26
N ILE A 16 4.58 1.07 9.29
CA ILE A 16 4.55 1.87 8.06
C ILE A 16 4.12 3.30 8.35
N ARG A 17 3.16 3.51 9.25
CA ARG A 17 2.77 4.84 9.72
C ARG A 17 3.99 5.63 10.21
N ASP A 18 4.77 5.02 11.09
CA ASP A 18 5.92 5.67 11.69
C ASP A 18 7.01 5.95 10.65
N LEU A 19 7.24 5.00 9.75
CA LEU A 19 8.22 5.15 8.68
C LEU A 19 7.85 6.31 7.74
N LEU A 20 6.62 6.36 7.26
CA LEU A 20 6.17 7.41 6.35
C LEU A 20 6.16 8.77 7.01
N THR A 21 5.73 8.85 8.27
CA THR A 21 5.76 10.10 9.03
C THR A 21 7.18 10.64 9.16
N ALA A 22 8.14 9.77 9.50
CA ALA A 22 9.53 10.18 9.63
C ALA A 22 10.16 10.58 8.28
N GLU A 23 9.89 9.84 7.22
CA GLU A 23 10.54 10.04 5.93
C GLU A 23 9.92 11.18 5.12
N LEU A 24 8.62 11.39 5.21
CA LEU A 24 7.91 12.36 4.37
C LEU A 24 7.56 13.66 5.09
N ASP A 25 7.80 13.73 6.40
CA ASP A 25 7.46 14.89 7.23
C ASP A 25 5.98 15.27 7.12
N ILE A 26 5.12 14.26 7.01
CA ILE A 26 3.68 14.37 7.02
C ILE A 26 3.17 13.45 8.11
N GLU A 27 2.26 13.93 8.97
CA GLU A 27 1.70 13.07 10.01
C GLU A 27 0.72 12.07 9.41
N PHE A 28 1.07 10.79 9.50
CA PHE A 28 0.18 9.68 9.12
C PHE A 28 -0.44 9.09 10.35
N LYS A 29 -1.71 8.72 10.26
CA LYS A 29 -2.44 8.03 11.33
C LYS A 29 -3.12 6.80 10.77
N ARG A 30 -3.33 5.83 11.64
CA ARG A 30 -4.11 4.64 11.29
C ARG A 30 -5.58 5.03 11.18
N MET A 31 -6.24 4.44 10.18
CA MET A 31 -7.67 4.67 9.99
C MET A 31 -8.45 4.12 11.18
N PRO A 32 -9.47 4.82 11.67
CA PRO A 32 -10.31 4.31 12.76
C PRO A 32 -10.94 2.95 12.38
N LEU A 33 -10.97 2.03 13.37
CA LEU A 33 -11.41 0.64 13.17
C LEU A 33 -12.88 0.47 12.83
N SER A 34 -13.68 1.47 13.04
CA SER A 34 -15.13 1.30 13.03
C SER A 34 -15.69 1.38 11.64
N GLY A 35 -15.31 1.11 10.60
CA GLY A 35 -16.02 1.17 9.31
C GLY A 35 -17.15 2.20 9.24
N ALA A 36 -17.24 3.04 10.26
CA ALA A 36 -18.31 4.01 10.43
C ALA A 36 -18.20 5.19 9.48
N LEU A 37 -17.06 5.36 8.83
CA LEU A 37 -16.84 6.47 7.91
C LEU A 37 -16.80 5.93 6.49
N GLU A 38 -17.91 6.06 5.78
CA GLU A 38 -18.03 5.53 4.41
C GLU A 38 -17.10 6.22 3.42
N TYR A 39 -16.69 7.45 3.72
CA TYR A 39 -15.82 8.24 2.83
C TYR A 39 -14.34 8.18 3.19
N LEU A 40 -13.98 7.51 4.29
CA LEU A 40 -12.58 7.31 4.68
C LEU A 40 -12.24 5.85 4.52
N LYS A 41 -11.36 5.52 3.59
CA LYS A 41 -10.93 4.17 3.27
C LYS A 41 -9.41 4.07 3.32
N GLY A 42 -8.91 2.84 3.35
CA GLY A 42 -7.50 2.57 3.46
C GLY A 42 -7.09 2.32 4.91
N ASP A 43 -5.83 2.01 5.11
CA ASP A 43 -5.29 1.68 6.43
C ASP A 43 -4.64 2.87 7.12
N LEU A 44 -4.10 3.79 6.35
CA LEU A 44 -3.42 5.00 6.83
C LEU A 44 -3.95 6.23 6.11
N TRP A 45 -3.99 7.35 6.81
CA TRP A 45 -4.43 8.62 6.23
C TRP A 45 -3.66 9.79 6.82
N THR A 46 -3.85 10.98 6.25
CA THR A 46 -3.16 12.20 6.64
C THR A 46 -4.15 13.26 7.11
N PRO A 47 -4.54 13.24 8.40
CA PRO A 47 -5.61 14.14 8.89
C PRO A 47 -5.25 15.63 8.85
N PHE A 48 -3.96 15.96 8.88
CA PHE A 48 -3.48 17.34 8.89
C PHE A 48 -2.64 17.68 7.67
N ASP A 49 -2.85 16.97 6.57
CA ASP A 49 -2.06 17.18 5.37
C ASP A 49 -2.54 18.41 4.60
N THR A 50 -1.73 19.46 4.61
CA THR A 50 -1.98 20.67 3.83
C THR A 50 -1.27 20.63 2.48
N ALA A 51 -0.39 19.65 2.26
CA ALA A 51 0.36 19.51 1.01
C ALA A 51 -0.35 18.67 -0.04
N GLY A 52 -1.47 18.03 0.32
CA GLY A 52 -2.26 17.23 -0.60
C GLY A 52 -1.67 15.86 -0.88
N TRP A 53 -1.54 15.02 0.14
CA TRP A 53 -1.10 13.63 -0.04
C TRP A 53 -2.03 12.91 -1.03
N PRO A 54 -1.54 12.44 -2.18
CA PRO A 54 -2.42 11.99 -3.26
C PRO A 54 -2.82 10.51 -3.23
N TYR A 55 -2.37 9.76 -2.22
CA TYR A 55 -2.55 8.31 -2.22
C TYR A 55 -3.48 7.82 -1.12
N CYS A 56 -4.23 6.75 -1.45
CA CYS A 56 -4.96 5.94 -0.48
C CYS A 56 -4.12 4.69 -0.22
N ILE A 57 -3.71 4.47 1.03
CA ILE A 57 -2.73 3.45 1.39
C ILE A 57 -3.41 2.21 1.95
N GLU A 58 -3.08 1.05 1.39
CA GLU A 58 -3.38 -0.26 1.98
C GLU A 58 -2.09 -0.91 2.42
N CYS A 59 -2.08 -1.52 3.61
CA CYS A 59 -0.92 -2.22 4.15
C CYS A 59 -1.24 -3.69 4.33
N LYS A 60 -0.38 -4.58 3.81
CA LYS A 60 -0.57 -6.02 3.90
C LYS A 60 0.71 -6.70 4.33
N HIS A 61 0.60 -7.59 5.34
CA HIS A 61 1.71 -8.42 5.79
C HIS A 61 1.30 -9.88 5.73
N TYR A 62 1.94 -10.64 4.85
CA TYR A 62 1.56 -12.02 4.56
C TYR A 62 2.71 -12.97 4.81
N LYS A 63 2.38 -14.27 4.82
CA LYS A 63 3.37 -15.31 5.01
C LYS A 63 4.25 -15.45 3.77
N MET A 64 3.64 -15.37 2.59
CA MET A 64 4.34 -15.53 1.30
C MET A 64 3.54 -14.88 0.19
N ILE A 65 4.18 -14.67 -0.96
CA ILE A 65 3.50 -14.25 -2.19
C ILE A 65 3.44 -15.44 -3.14
N ASN A 66 2.28 -15.67 -3.71
CA ASN A 66 2.10 -16.71 -4.72
C ASN A 66 2.47 -16.16 -6.10
N TRP A 67 3.75 -16.23 -6.43
CA TRP A 67 4.26 -15.77 -7.72
C TRP A 67 3.66 -16.53 -8.91
N ASN A 68 3.44 -17.82 -8.72
CA ASN A 68 2.83 -18.65 -9.76
C ASN A 68 1.41 -18.17 -10.07
N GLY A 69 0.60 -17.94 -9.04
CA GLY A 69 -0.74 -17.39 -9.21
C GLY A 69 -0.73 -16.01 -9.86
N LEU A 70 0.27 -15.19 -9.57
CA LEU A 70 0.42 -13.87 -10.16
C LEU A 70 0.62 -13.97 -11.68
N LEU A 71 1.50 -14.86 -12.13
CA LEU A 71 1.83 -14.98 -13.55
C LEU A 71 0.78 -15.75 -14.35
N THR A 72 0.05 -16.65 -13.72
CA THR A 72 -1.04 -17.39 -14.38
C THR A 72 -2.39 -16.68 -14.22
N ALA A 73 -2.46 -15.67 -13.37
CA ALA A 73 -3.65 -14.87 -13.05
C ALA A 73 -4.87 -15.68 -12.58
N LYS A 74 -4.64 -16.90 -12.12
CA LYS A 74 -5.76 -17.75 -11.68
C LYS A 74 -6.22 -17.41 -10.26
N SER A 75 -5.28 -17.08 -9.38
CA SER A 75 -5.59 -16.76 -8.00
C SER A 75 -4.34 -16.21 -7.35
N SER A 76 -4.28 -14.93 -7.16
CA SER A 76 -3.17 -14.29 -6.46
C SER A 76 -3.70 -13.32 -5.43
N ASP A 77 -3.24 -13.46 -4.20
CA ASP A 77 -3.58 -12.52 -3.14
C ASP A 77 -3.20 -11.09 -3.54
N LEU A 78 -2.09 -10.94 -4.26
CA LEU A 78 -1.64 -9.61 -4.68
C LEU A 78 -2.65 -8.92 -5.61
N TYR A 79 -3.29 -9.67 -6.52
CA TYR A 79 -4.36 -9.11 -7.37
C TYR A 79 -5.57 -8.70 -6.54
N GLU A 80 -5.96 -9.51 -5.56
CA GLU A 80 -7.08 -9.19 -4.68
C GLU A 80 -6.80 -7.94 -3.85
N PHE A 81 -5.58 -7.83 -3.31
CA PHE A 81 -5.17 -6.65 -2.54
C PHE A 81 -5.12 -5.40 -3.41
N TRP A 82 -4.62 -5.52 -4.63
CA TRP A 82 -4.56 -4.41 -5.55
C TRP A 82 -5.97 -3.96 -5.96
N THR A 83 -6.86 -4.90 -6.22
CA THR A 83 -8.26 -4.62 -6.52
C THR A 83 -8.94 -3.88 -5.37
N GLN A 84 -8.72 -4.35 -4.14
CA GLN A 84 -9.23 -3.67 -2.94
C GLN A 84 -8.69 -2.25 -2.85
N CYS A 85 -7.40 -2.10 -3.08
CA CYS A 85 -6.72 -0.80 -3.00
C CYS A 85 -7.29 0.19 -4.03
N ILE A 86 -7.52 -0.25 -5.26
CA ILE A 86 -8.14 0.57 -6.30
C ILE A 86 -9.54 1.01 -5.88
N ARG A 87 -10.35 0.06 -5.41
CA ARG A 87 -11.73 0.35 -5.00
C ARG A 87 -11.78 1.40 -3.89
N GLU A 88 -10.93 1.26 -2.89
CA GLU A 88 -10.90 2.19 -1.77
C GLU A 88 -10.33 3.55 -2.19
N ALA A 89 -9.34 3.55 -3.08
CA ALA A 89 -8.78 4.80 -3.62
C ALA A 89 -9.83 5.59 -4.41
N GLU A 90 -10.69 4.91 -5.16
CA GLU A 90 -11.78 5.55 -5.88
C GLU A 90 -12.75 6.25 -4.93
N VAL A 91 -13.10 5.61 -3.81
CA VAL A 91 -13.96 6.23 -2.80
C VAL A 91 -13.33 7.49 -2.25
N MET A 92 -12.03 7.46 -2.00
CA MET A 92 -11.27 8.60 -1.46
C MET A 92 -10.92 9.66 -2.52
N LYS A 93 -11.16 9.37 -3.80
CA LYS A 93 -10.71 10.19 -4.93
C LYS A 93 -9.20 10.41 -4.89
N LYS A 94 -8.49 9.34 -4.60
CA LYS A 94 -7.02 9.32 -4.51
C LYS A 94 -6.45 8.21 -5.38
N LYS A 95 -5.13 8.17 -5.49
CA LYS A 95 -4.42 7.12 -6.23
C LYS A 95 -4.15 5.93 -5.33
N PRO A 96 -4.25 4.70 -5.83
CA PRO A 96 -3.96 3.52 -5.01
C PRO A 96 -2.47 3.37 -4.72
N LEU A 97 -2.16 3.00 -3.48
CA LEU A 97 -0.80 2.70 -3.04
C LEU A 97 -0.86 1.49 -2.11
N LEU A 98 -0.39 0.36 -2.59
CA LEU A 98 -0.39 -0.88 -1.83
C LEU A 98 1.01 -1.12 -1.27
N ILE A 99 1.14 -1.09 0.06
CA ILE A 99 2.40 -1.36 0.76
C ILE A 99 2.29 -2.75 1.36
N TYR A 100 3.26 -3.61 1.10
CA TYR A 100 3.18 -5.00 1.52
C TYR A 100 4.54 -5.60 1.81
N ARG A 101 4.51 -6.66 2.62
CA ARG A 101 5.67 -7.52 2.84
C ARG A 101 5.20 -8.95 3.08
N TRP A 102 6.07 -9.89 2.81
CA TRP A 102 5.89 -11.27 3.29
C TRP A 102 6.97 -11.56 4.33
N ASN A 103 6.83 -12.68 5.03
CA ASN A 103 7.75 -12.99 6.12
C ASN A 103 9.21 -12.99 5.65
N ARG A 104 10.05 -12.31 6.41
CA ARG A 104 11.49 -12.17 6.16
C ARG A 104 11.84 -11.38 4.89
N SER A 105 10.88 -10.69 4.31
CA SER A 105 11.17 -9.82 3.16
C SER A 105 11.41 -8.38 3.61
N LYS A 106 11.74 -7.54 2.64
CA LYS A 106 11.74 -6.09 2.81
C LYS A 106 10.32 -5.57 2.59
N ASP A 107 10.12 -4.27 2.78
CA ASP A 107 8.85 -3.63 2.48
C ASP A 107 8.80 -3.29 0.99
N TYR A 108 7.69 -3.64 0.36
CA TYR A 108 7.46 -3.42 -1.07
C TYR A 108 6.24 -2.55 -1.28
N VAL A 109 6.13 -2.00 -2.47
CA VAL A 109 5.01 -1.14 -2.83
C VAL A 109 4.54 -1.41 -4.25
N CYS A 110 3.23 -1.33 -4.47
CA CYS A 110 2.62 -1.33 -5.80
C CYS A 110 1.93 0.02 -6.02
N TRP A 111 2.08 0.56 -7.23
CA TRP A 111 1.46 1.82 -7.61
C TRP A 111 1.20 1.80 -9.12
N SER A 112 0.38 2.72 -9.62
CA SER A 112 0.02 2.74 -11.04
C SER A 112 0.13 4.11 -11.71
N ASP A 113 0.49 5.16 -10.96
CA ASP A 113 0.64 6.48 -11.57
C ASP A 113 1.98 6.62 -12.32
N GLU A 114 2.32 7.82 -12.75
CA GLU A 114 3.48 8.07 -13.59
C GLU A 114 4.84 8.04 -12.88
N LEU A 115 4.86 7.90 -11.56
CA LEU A 115 6.12 7.84 -10.82
C LEU A 115 6.95 6.62 -11.27
N ILE A 116 8.23 6.86 -11.55
CA ILE A 116 9.16 5.82 -12.00
C ILE A 116 10.33 5.77 -11.03
N ILE A 117 10.67 4.57 -10.56
CA ILE A 117 11.82 4.36 -9.71
C ILE A 117 12.88 3.52 -10.44
N LYS A 118 14.10 3.56 -9.93
CA LYS A 118 15.24 2.92 -10.59
C LYS A 118 15.07 1.41 -10.77
N ASN A 119 14.61 0.74 -9.73
CA ASN A 119 14.44 -0.71 -9.76
C ASN A 119 12.97 -1.06 -9.59
N GLN A 120 12.27 -1.16 -10.71
CA GLN A 120 10.85 -1.51 -10.70
C GLN A 120 10.56 -2.60 -11.72
N ILE A 121 9.51 -3.36 -11.46
CA ILE A 121 8.92 -4.25 -12.47
C ILE A 121 7.50 -3.78 -12.75
N GLU A 122 7.01 -4.11 -13.93
CA GLU A 122 5.64 -3.79 -14.31
C GLU A 122 4.86 -5.08 -14.52
N ILE A 123 3.66 -5.12 -13.94
CA ILE A 123 2.73 -6.21 -14.16
C ILE A 123 1.64 -5.72 -15.11
N LYS A 124 1.57 -6.34 -16.28
CA LYS A 124 0.51 -6.11 -17.27
C LYS A 124 -0.07 -7.47 -17.59
N CYS A 125 -1.09 -7.86 -16.86
CA CYS A 125 -1.66 -9.18 -16.98
C CYS A 125 -3.19 -9.09 -16.85
N PHE A 126 -3.90 -9.47 -17.89
CA PHE A 126 -5.36 -9.32 -17.97
C PHE A 126 -5.75 -7.85 -17.77
N GLU A 127 -6.72 -7.57 -16.91
CA GLU A 127 -7.13 -6.20 -16.58
C GLU A 127 -6.18 -5.50 -15.58
N PHE A 128 -5.18 -6.22 -15.07
CA PHE A 128 -4.30 -5.67 -14.05
C PHE A 128 -3.11 -4.93 -14.64
N TYR A 129 -2.87 -3.74 -14.14
CA TYR A 129 -1.67 -2.96 -14.43
C TYR A 129 -1.18 -2.27 -13.17
N PHE A 130 0.02 -2.56 -12.76
CA PHE A 130 0.69 -1.85 -11.68
C PHE A 130 2.20 -2.09 -11.73
N LYS A 131 2.93 -1.17 -11.11
CA LYS A 131 4.37 -1.27 -10.93
C LYS A 131 4.65 -1.78 -9.53
N MET A 132 5.78 -2.43 -9.35
CA MET A 132 6.22 -2.98 -8.06
C MET A 132 7.67 -2.63 -7.82
N GLY A 133 8.01 -2.29 -6.58
CA GLY A 133 9.39 -2.05 -6.21
C GLY A 133 9.55 -1.97 -4.69
N LEU A 134 10.75 -1.64 -4.24
CA LEU A 134 11.02 -1.45 -2.82
C LEU A 134 10.41 -0.14 -2.34
N LEU A 135 9.76 -0.18 -1.20
CA LEU A 135 9.17 1.02 -0.59
C LEU A 135 10.22 2.11 -0.36
N LYS A 136 11.42 1.72 0.08
CA LYS A 136 12.52 2.66 0.28
C LYS A 136 12.85 3.46 -0.99
N ASP A 137 12.94 2.78 -2.11
CA ASP A 137 13.26 3.41 -3.39
C ASP A 137 12.12 4.32 -3.85
N TRP A 138 10.89 3.88 -3.65
CA TRP A 138 9.71 4.67 -3.99
C TRP A 138 9.65 5.97 -3.18
N ILE A 139 9.91 5.89 -1.87
CA ILE A 139 9.91 7.07 -0.99
C ILE A 139 10.99 8.06 -1.45
N MET A 140 12.19 7.58 -1.76
CA MET A 140 13.27 8.45 -2.23
C MET A 140 12.88 9.21 -3.49
N GLU A 141 12.26 8.53 -4.44
CA GLU A 141 11.85 9.14 -5.70
C GLU A 141 10.68 10.11 -5.51
N TYR A 142 9.72 9.75 -4.68
CA TYR A 142 8.60 10.61 -4.35
C TYR A 142 9.08 11.94 -3.74
N LYS A 143 10.05 11.87 -2.84
CA LYS A 143 10.59 13.08 -2.17
C LYS A 143 11.25 14.04 -3.15
N LYS A 144 11.83 13.55 -4.23
CA LYS A 144 12.48 14.41 -5.24
C LYS A 144 11.49 15.30 -5.99
N GLY A 145 10.26 14.86 -6.16
CA GLY A 145 9.23 15.62 -6.85
C GLY A 145 8.40 16.54 -5.96
N ASN A 146 8.67 16.51 -4.66
CA ASN A 146 7.85 17.26 -3.70
C ASN A 146 8.64 18.06 -2.69
#